data_201a6e6da2058abe281b638b96816575
#
_entry.id   201a6e6da2058abe281b638b96816575
#
_cell.length_a   1.000
_cell.length_b   1.000
_cell.length_c   1.000
_cell.angle_alpha   90.00
_cell.angle_beta   90.00
_cell.angle_gamma   90.00
#
_symmetry.space_group_name_H-M   'P 1'
#
loop_
_entity.id
_entity.type
_entity.pdbx_description
1 polymer ?
#
loop_
_entity_poly.entity_id
_entity_poly.type
_entity_poly.pdbx_seq_one_letter_code
_entity_poly.pdbx_strand_id
1 'polypeptide(L)'
;MSVDVGGNGSSPAAADGGIRKLDRVVIRFAGDSGDGMQLTGDRFTSEAAAYGNDLATLPNFPAEIRAPQGTLPGVSSFQLHFADYDILTPGDRPDVLVAMNPAALKANIRDLPPGGILIVNTDEFTKRNLAKVGYQASPLDDESLDSFQVHKVAMTTLTQGALESTGLGKKDAERAKNMFALGLLSWMYHRPTEGTERFLREKFARKPDIAEANVLAFRAGWNYGETTESFAVTYEVAPAKLAPGTYRQITGNTALAYGIVAAGQLAKLPILLGTYPITPASDILHELSKHKNFGITTFQAEDEIAGIGAALGASYGGALGMTTTSGPGIALKSETIGLAVMTELPLVVIDVQRGGPSTGLPTKTEQADLLQAMFGRNGEAPVPVVAPRSPADCFPTILDAVRIALTYRTPVLVLSDGAIANGSEPWLVPEVAELDDLSVPFATAPNAPDGSDEFWPYLRDPETLARPWAVPGTPGLEHRIGGLEKADGTGNISYDPDNHDRMVRLRQAKVSGVTVPDVVVDDPSGEATTLVVGWGSTYGPIGAAARRVRNTGRPIATVHLRHLNPFPNNLGDVLASYSRVVVPEMNLGQLALLLRAKYLVDAVSYTKVAGLPFKAEELQGVFTDIIEGGVTR
;
A
#
# COMPACT_ATOMS: atom_id res chain seq x y z
N MET A 1 24.90 -5.25 27.03
CA MET A 1 25.77 -5.89 26.03
C MET A 1 25.61 -5.10 24.75
N SER A 2 26.62 -4.30 24.43
CA SER A 2 26.65 -3.43 23.25
C SER A 2 26.83 -4.28 22.00
N VAL A 3 25.86 -4.27 21.11
CA VAL A 3 26.03 -4.72 19.73
C VAL A 3 26.29 -3.48 18.90
N ASP A 4 27.52 -3.40 18.46
CA ASP A 4 28.06 -2.36 17.59
C ASP A 4 27.42 -2.50 16.20
N VAL A 5 26.54 -1.58 15.80
CA VAL A 5 26.00 -1.47 14.44
C VAL A 5 26.48 -0.14 13.89
N GLY A 6 27.78 -0.02 13.84
CA GLY A 6 28.49 1.08 13.19
C GLY A 6 28.92 0.70 11.79
N GLY A 7 28.52 1.51 10.83
CA GLY A 7 29.34 1.93 9.72
C GLY A 7 29.73 0.92 8.65
N ASN A 8 29.50 1.35 7.46
CA ASN A 8 30.20 1.03 6.22
C ASN A 8 31.62 0.47 6.42
N GLY A 9 31.88 -0.66 5.77
CA GLY A 9 33.22 -1.07 5.41
C GLY A 9 33.78 -2.23 6.23
N SER A 10 33.16 -3.40 6.16
CA SER A 10 33.89 -4.64 6.41
C SER A 10 34.53 -5.10 5.12
N SER A 11 35.84 -4.93 5.01
CA SER A 11 36.62 -5.70 4.04
C SER A 11 36.31 -7.19 4.19
N PRO A 12 36.14 -7.93 3.08
CA PRO A 12 35.80 -9.33 3.16
C PRO A 12 37.00 -10.14 3.65
N ALA A 13 36.85 -10.84 4.75
CA ALA A 13 37.69 -11.98 5.03
C ALA A 13 37.46 -13.01 3.91
N ALA A 14 38.54 -13.39 3.24
CA ALA A 14 38.52 -14.46 2.24
C ALA A 14 38.00 -15.75 2.90
N ALA A 15 36.84 -16.21 2.44
CA ALA A 15 36.29 -17.50 2.80
C ALA A 15 36.63 -18.51 1.69
N ASP A 16 37.12 -19.61 2.03
CA ASP A 16 37.08 -20.88 1.29
C ASP A 16 35.69 -21.05 0.65
N GLY A 17 35.56 -21.41 -0.63
CA GLY A 17 34.38 -21.51 -1.46
C GLY A 17 33.07 -21.77 -0.69
N GLY A 18 32.55 -20.78 0.01
CA GLY A 18 31.61 -20.93 1.09
C GLY A 18 30.43 -19.95 1.01
N ILE A 19 29.35 -20.37 1.67
CA ILE A 19 28.14 -19.58 1.87
C ILE A 19 28.46 -18.38 2.75
N ARG A 20 28.22 -17.17 2.27
CA ARG A 20 28.33 -15.93 3.05
C ARG A 20 26.99 -15.62 3.73
N LYS A 21 26.99 -15.56 5.06
CA LYS A 21 25.80 -15.16 5.83
C LYS A 21 25.62 -13.66 5.82
N LEU A 22 24.39 -13.23 5.57
CA LEU A 22 23.98 -11.83 5.55
C LEU A 22 22.76 -11.66 6.44
N ASP A 23 22.66 -10.54 7.14
CA ASP A 23 21.50 -10.21 7.97
C ASP A 23 20.32 -9.73 7.10
N ARG A 24 20.62 -9.09 5.95
CA ARG A 24 19.64 -8.54 5.01
C ARG A 24 20.18 -8.47 3.60
N VAL A 25 19.27 -8.38 2.64
CA VAL A 25 19.58 -8.09 1.23
C VAL A 25 18.46 -7.28 0.59
N VAL A 26 18.85 -6.34 -0.28
CA VAL A 26 17.94 -5.61 -1.16
C VAL A 26 18.26 -5.96 -2.61
N ILE A 27 17.31 -6.59 -3.30
CA ILE A 27 17.43 -6.96 -4.73
C ILE A 27 16.50 -6.08 -5.55
N ARG A 28 17.00 -5.53 -6.67
CA ARG A 28 16.16 -4.83 -7.65
C ARG A 28 16.24 -5.55 -8.99
N PHE A 29 15.09 -6.01 -9.47
CA PHE A 29 14.90 -6.49 -10.84
C PHE A 29 14.44 -5.34 -11.71
N ALA A 30 15.07 -5.11 -12.84
CA ALA A 30 14.72 -4.02 -13.76
C ALA A 30 14.76 -4.48 -15.22
N GLY A 31 13.73 -4.11 -15.98
CA GLY A 31 13.57 -4.46 -17.40
C GLY A 31 12.45 -3.63 -18.03
N ASP A 32 12.04 -3.98 -19.23
CA ASP A 32 10.83 -3.40 -19.82
C ASP A 32 9.56 -3.97 -19.18
N SER A 33 8.44 -3.27 -19.32
CA SER A 33 7.15 -3.74 -18.80
C SER A 33 6.74 -5.13 -19.31
N GLY A 34 7.22 -5.52 -20.50
CA GLY A 34 7.01 -6.85 -21.11
C GLY A 34 7.97 -7.94 -20.65
N ASP A 35 9.03 -7.59 -19.92
CA ASP A 35 10.06 -8.55 -19.46
C ASP A 35 9.64 -9.35 -18.23
N GLY A 36 8.46 -9.09 -17.65
CA GLY A 36 7.93 -9.86 -16.52
C GLY A 36 8.61 -9.60 -15.18
N MET A 37 9.21 -8.43 -14.98
CA MET A 37 9.94 -8.09 -13.74
C MET A 37 9.08 -8.15 -12.49
N GLN A 38 7.80 -7.75 -12.60
CA GLN A 38 6.86 -7.85 -11.48
C GLN A 38 6.62 -9.31 -11.07
N LEU A 39 6.42 -10.21 -12.05
CA LEU A 39 6.25 -11.65 -11.78
C LEU A 39 7.50 -12.27 -11.15
N THR A 40 8.68 -11.91 -11.65
CA THR A 40 9.96 -12.40 -11.13
C THR A 40 10.17 -11.97 -9.68
N GLY A 41 9.96 -10.68 -9.40
CA GLY A 41 10.08 -10.12 -8.06
C GLY A 41 9.06 -10.71 -7.09
N ASP A 42 7.79 -10.78 -7.47
CA ASP A 42 6.73 -11.38 -6.65
C ASP A 42 7.01 -12.86 -6.36
N ARG A 43 7.50 -13.61 -7.34
CA ARG A 43 7.81 -15.03 -7.15
C ARG A 43 8.99 -15.22 -6.19
N PHE A 44 10.07 -14.43 -6.34
CA PHE A 44 11.20 -14.47 -5.41
C PHE A 44 10.77 -14.03 -3.99
N THR A 45 9.88 -13.04 -3.88
CA THR A 45 9.29 -12.60 -2.61
C THR A 45 8.54 -13.74 -1.92
N SER A 46 7.74 -14.49 -2.69
CA SER A 46 7.00 -15.64 -2.14
C SER A 46 7.91 -16.75 -1.62
N GLU A 47 9.04 -17.01 -2.28
CA GLU A 47 10.03 -17.98 -1.78
C GLU A 47 10.76 -17.46 -0.52
N ALA A 48 11.09 -16.15 -0.47
CA ALA A 48 11.67 -15.54 0.72
C ALA A 48 10.69 -15.59 1.92
N ALA A 49 9.40 -15.32 1.67
CA ALA A 49 8.36 -15.46 2.69
C ALA A 49 8.21 -16.91 3.17
N ALA A 50 8.19 -17.89 2.25
CA ALA A 50 8.10 -19.31 2.58
C ALA A 50 9.32 -19.81 3.36
N TYR A 51 10.50 -19.20 3.12
CA TYR A 51 11.72 -19.48 3.87
C TYR A 51 11.69 -18.89 5.29
N GLY A 52 10.76 -17.95 5.56
CA GLY A 52 10.55 -17.33 6.87
C GLY A 52 11.28 -16.00 7.08
N ASN A 53 11.74 -15.34 6.02
CA ASN A 53 12.30 -14.00 6.14
C ASN A 53 11.19 -12.96 6.41
N ASP A 54 11.52 -11.90 7.14
CA ASP A 54 10.78 -10.66 7.06
C ASP A 54 11.11 -9.95 5.75
N LEU A 55 10.12 -9.28 5.15
CA LEU A 55 10.29 -8.70 3.83
C LEU A 55 9.40 -7.47 3.60
N ALA A 56 9.86 -6.59 2.69
CA ALA A 56 9.07 -5.50 2.17
C ALA A 56 9.38 -5.29 0.68
N THR A 57 8.37 -4.98 -0.13
CA THR A 57 8.51 -4.81 -1.57
C THR A 57 8.13 -3.42 -2.05
N LEU A 58 8.74 -3.01 -3.16
CA LEU A 58 8.40 -1.79 -3.89
C LEU A 58 8.31 -2.09 -5.39
N PRO A 59 7.14 -2.48 -5.88
CA PRO A 59 6.87 -2.53 -7.32
C PRO A 59 6.91 -1.11 -7.91
N ASN A 60 7.66 -0.92 -8.98
CA ASN A 60 7.72 0.34 -9.72
C ASN A 60 7.30 0.10 -11.17
N PHE A 61 6.10 0.51 -11.51
CA PHE A 61 5.54 0.38 -12.84
C PHE A 61 6.04 1.51 -13.76
N PRO A 62 6.06 1.29 -15.08
CA PRO A 62 6.44 2.31 -16.04
C PRO A 62 5.66 3.60 -15.84
N ALA A 63 6.31 4.73 -16.05
CA ALA A 63 5.66 6.04 -16.01
C ALA A 63 4.61 6.18 -17.14
N GLU A 64 4.85 5.56 -18.27
CA GLU A 64 3.96 5.53 -19.42
C GLU A 64 3.48 4.10 -19.71
N ILE A 65 2.17 3.88 -19.68
CA ILE A 65 1.53 2.55 -19.78
C ILE A 65 1.85 1.82 -21.11
N ARG A 66 2.15 2.57 -22.19
CA ARG A 66 2.45 2.04 -23.53
C ARG A 66 3.75 2.59 -24.08
N ALA A 67 4.74 2.83 -23.24
CA ALA A 67 6.06 3.27 -23.71
C ALA A 67 6.68 2.26 -24.67
N PRO A 68 7.40 2.71 -25.69
CA PRO A 68 8.14 1.82 -26.59
C PRO A 68 9.19 1.00 -25.82
N GLN A 69 9.34 -0.27 -26.18
CA GLN A 69 10.33 -1.16 -25.57
C GLN A 69 11.76 -0.61 -25.71
N GLY A 70 12.56 -0.74 -24.66
CA GLY A 70 13.94 -0.31 -24.58
C GLY A 70 14.10 1.20 -24.40
N THR A 71 13.05 1.93 -23.97
CA THR A 71 13.13 3.36 -23.64
C THR A 71 13.03 3.58 -22.13
N LEU A 72 13.57 4.70 -21.63
CA LEU A 72 13.54 5.00 -20.20
C LEU A 72 12.12 5.07 -19.61
N PRO A 73 11.11 5.69 -20.27
CA PRO A 73 9.73 5.69 -19.76
C PRO A 73 9.09 4.30 -19.63
N GLY A 74 9.58 3.30 -20.38
CA GLY A 74 9.07 1.92 -20.38
C GLY A 74 9.70 1.01 -19.34
N VAL A 75 10.66 1.50 -18.56
CA VAL A 75 11.33 0.70 -17.53
C VAL A 75 10.36 0.37 -16.39
N SER A 76 10.26 -0.92 -16.12
CA SER A 76 9.61 -1.49 -14.93
C SER A 76 10.67 -2.03 -14.00
N SER A 77 10.48 -1.87 -12.70
CA SER A 77 11.35 -2.49 -11.71
C SER A 77 10.56 -3.02 -10.53
N PHE A 78 11.18 -3.98 -9.83
CA PHE A 78 10.63 -4.55 -8.60
C PHE A 78 11.77 -4.63 -7.59
N GLN A 79 11.62 -3.96 -6.45
CA GLN A 79 12.58 -4.03 -5.36
C GLN A 79 12.02 -4.89 -4.24
N LEU A 80 12.85 -5.79 -3.74
CA LEU A 80 12.58 -6.64 -2.59
C LEU A 80 13.69 -6.44 -1.57
N HIS A 81 13.31 -6.12 -0.34
CA HIS A 81 14.14 -6.18 0.85
C HIS A 81 13.71 -7.39 1.68
N PHE A 82 14.62 -8.25 2.07
CA PHE A 82 14.36 -9.36 2.98
C PHE A 82 15.48 -9.49 3.99
N ALA A 83 15.14 -9.89 5.22
CA ALA A 83 16.07 -9.91 6.37
C ALA A 83 15.74 -11.02 7.36
N ASP A 84 16.68 -11.28 8.28
CA ASP A 84 16.50 -12.17 9.43
C ASP A 84 15.97 -11.44 10.69
N TYR A 85 15.64 -10.16 10.54
CA TYR A 85 15.06 -9.29 11.58
C TYR A 85 13.92 -8.43 11.02
N ASP A 86 13.16 -7.79 11.92
CA ASP A 86 12.03 -6.91 11.58
C ASP A 86 12.46 -5.68 10.77
N ILE A 87 11.95 -5.55 9.58
CA ILE A 87 12.20 -4.45 8.66
C ILE A 87 10.92 -3.64 8.42
N LEU A 88 11.07 -2.38 8.04
CA LEU A 88 9.94 -1.44 7.88
C LEU A 88 9.84 -0.86 6.46
N THR A 89 10.85 -1.08 5.62
CA THR A 89 10.92 -0.45 4.29
C THR A 89 11.47 -1.41 3.25
N PRO A 90 11.17 -1.18 1.96
CA PRO A 90 11.75 -1.96 0.87
C PRO A 90 13.25 -1.69 0.62
N GLY A 91 13.91 -0.97 1.54
CA GLY A 91 15.33 -0.60 1.43
C GLY A 91 15.56 0.69 0.64
N ASP A 92 16.62 1.43 0.99
CA ASP A 92 16.96 2.71 0.35
C ASP A 92 17.67 2.52 -0.98
N ARG A 93 18.58 1.55 -1.06
CA ARG A 93 19.42 1.21 -2.21
C ARG A 93 19.50 -0.30 -2.38
N PRO A 94 19.56 -0.83 -3.63
CA PRO A 94 19.74 -2.25 -3.85
C PRO A 94 21.20 -2.66 -3.57
N ASP A 95 21.38 -3.84 -2.99
CA ASP A 95 22.67 -4.53 -2.90
C ASP A 95 22.96 -5.27 -4.23
N VAL A 96 21.89 -5.69 -4.92
CA VAL A 96 21.93 -6.39 -6.21
C VAL A 96 20.97 -5.73 -7.19
N LEU A 97 21.48 -5.40 -8.38
CA LEU A 97 20.68 -4.92 -9.51
C LEU A 97 20.75 -5.95 -10.64
N VAL A 98 19.59 -6.47 -11.05
CA VAL A 98 19.42 -7.26 -12.26
C VAL A 98 18.88 -6.35 -13.37
N ALA A 99 19.69 -6.09 -14.39
CA ALA A 99 19.33 -5.21 -15.50
C ALA A 99 19.16 -6.01 -16.80
N MET A 100 17.92 -6.15 -17.25
CA MET A 100 17.57 -6.96 -18.42
C MET A 100 17.93 -6.31 -19.74
N ASN A 101 18.16 -4.98 -19.76
CA ASN A 101 18.50 -4.21 -20.97
C ASN A 101 19.19 -2.87 -20.62
N PRO A 102 19.72 -2.12 -21.62
CA PRO A 102 20.40 -0.85 -21.39
C PRO A 102 19.54 0.24 -20.74
N ALA A 103 18.22 0.26 -21.01
CA ALA A 103 17.30 1.22 -20.40
C ALA A 103 17.15 0.96 -18.89
N ALA A 104 16.98 -0.30 -18.52
CA ALA A 104 16.91 -0.75 -17.13
C ALA A 104 18.20 -0.41 -16.36
N LEU A 105 19.35 -0.66 -16.97
CA LEU A 105 20.66 -0.27 -16.40
C LEU A 105 20.71 1.24 -16.17
N LYS A 106 20.47 2.04 -17.20
CA LYS A 106 20.59 3.50 -17.14
C LYS A 106 19.66 4.13 -16.12
N ALA A 107 18.45 3.59 -15.98
CA ALA A 107 17.45 4.09 -15.04
C ALA A 107 17.78 3.79 -13.56
N ASN A 108 18.56 2.72 -13.29
CA ASN A 108 18.71 2.21 -11.93
C ASN A 108 20.15 2.21 -11.39
N ILE A 109 21.17 2.30 -12.25
CA ILE A 109 22.58 2.13 -11.84
C ILE A 109 23.04 3.15 -10.77
N ARG A 110 22.46 4.35 -10.76
CA ARG A 110 22.81 5.40 -9.79
C ARG A 110 22.42 5.05 -8.37
N ASP A 111 21.45 4.14 -8.19
CA ASP A 111 21.02 3.69 -6.88
C ASP A 111 21.91 2.53 -6.35
N LEU A 112 22.63 1.82 -7.21
CA LEU A 112 23.54 0.76 -6.80
C LEU A 112 24.80 1.36 -6.15
N PRO A 113 25.13 1.03 -4.90
CA PRO A 113 26.33 1.54 -4.25
C PRO A 113 27.61 0.92 -4.86
N PRO A 114 28.77 1.58 -4.75
CA PRO A 114 30.05 0.98 -5.10
C PRO A 114 30.26 -0.36 -4.38
N GLY A 115 30.77 -1.35 -5.13
CA GLY A 115 30.89 -2.74 -4.64
C GLY A 115 29.61 -3.56 -4.73
N GLY A 116 28.48 -2.96 -5.12
CA GLY A 116 27.22 -3.67 -5.33
C GLY A 116 27.29 -4.65 -6.51
N ILE A 117 26.43 -5.66 -6.48
CA ILE A 117 26.36 -6.69 -7.52
C ILE A 117 25.47 -6.23 -8.67
N LEU A 118 26.01 -6.25 -9.87
CA LEU A 118 25.29 -5.92 -11.10
C LEU A 118 25.25 -7.16 -12.01
N ILE A 119 24.06 -7.67 -12.28
CA ILE A 119 23.83 -8.77 -13.21
C ILE A 119 23.16 -8.21 -14.47
N VAL A 120 23.78 -8.38 -15.64
CA VAL A 120 23.28 -7.81 -16.89
C VAL A 120 23.02 -8.88 -17.95
N ASN A 121 21.91 -8.76 -18.66
CA ASN A 121 21.63 -9.58 -19.84
C ASN A 121 22.36 -9.00 -21.07
N THR A 122 23.51 -9.56 -21.41
CA THR A 122 24.38 -9.03 -22.48
C THR A 122 23.74 -9.06 -23.86
N ASP A 123 22.83 -9.99 -24.13
CA ASP A 123 22.17 -10.12 -25.43
C ASP A 123 21.39 -8.86 -25.84
N GLU A 124 20.94 -8.06 -24.87
CA GLU A 124 20.16 -6.85 -25.13
C GLU A 124 21.03 -5.60 -25.30
N PHE A 125 22.36 -5.67 -25.07
CA PHE A 125 23.26 -4.51 -25.21
C PHE A 125 23.72 -4.30 -26.68
N THR A 126 22.77 -4.37 -27.58
CA THR A 126 22.99 -4.13 -29.01
C THR A 126 23.16 -2.64 -29.31
N LYS A 127 23.87 -2.29 -30.40
CA LYS A 127 24.03 -0.90 -30.87
C LYS A 127 22.70 -0.15 -30.96
N ARG A 128 21.65 -0.84 -31.43
CA ARG A 128 20.29 -0.27 -31.53
C ARG A 128 19.69 0.07 -30.17
N ASN A 129 19.76 -0.83 -29.20
CA ASN A 129 19.19 -0.64 -27.89
C ASN A 129 19.98 0.39 -27.07
N LEU A 130 21.29 0.42 -27.20
CA LEU A 130 22.15 1.45 -26.60
C LEU A 130 21.80 2.85 -27.14
N ALA A 131 21.64 2.99 -28.44
CA ALA A 131 21.28 4.26 -29.07
C ALA A 131 19.91 4.80 -28.61
N LYS A 132 18.90 3.91 -28.37
CA LYS A 132 17.56 4.31 -27.88
C LYS A 132 17.62 5.09 -26.55
N VAL A 133 18.60 4.81 -25.71
CA VAL A 133 18.75 5.44 -24.40
C VAL A 133 19.94 6.41 -24.34
N GLY A 134 20.52 6.73 -25.50
CA GLY A 134 21.56 7.74 -25.64
C GLY A 134 22.95 7.32 -25.11
N TYR A 135 23.26 6.01 -25.10
CA TYR A 135 24.63 5.55 -24.92
C TYR A 135 25.40 5.69 -26.23
N GLN A 136 26.57 6.29 -26.19
CA GLN A 136 27.47 6.43 -27.35
C GLN A 136 28.33 5.17 -27.56
N ALA A 137 28.70 4.51 -26.46
CA ALA A 137 29.39 3.24 -26.41
C ALA A 137 28.71 2.32 -25.41
N SER A 138 29.01 1.03 -25.45
CA SER A 138 28.47 0.09 -24.47
C SER A 138 29.15 0.30 -23.10
N PRO A 139 28.38 0.53 -22.01
CA PRO A 139 28.96 0.62 -20.67
C PRO A 139 29.54 -0.72 -20.18
N LEU A 140 29.34 -1.81 -20.92
CA LEU A 140 29.96 -3.11 -20.65
C LEU A 140 31.39 -3.21 -21.17
N ASP A 141 31.81 -2.27 -22.04
CA ASP A 141 33.08 -2.28 -22.76
C ASP A 141 34.01 -1.12 -22.37
N ASP A 142 33.55 -0.25 -21.43
CA ASP A 142 34.33 0.85 -20.88
C ASP A 142 34.44 0.73 -19.34
N GLU A 143 35.16 1.65 -18.68
CA GLU A 143 35.45 1.66 -17.24
C GLU A 143 34.29 2.18 -16.40
N SER A 144 33.12 2.51 -16.99
CA SER A 144 31.99 3.16 -16.29
C SER A 144 31.34 2.27 -15.21
N LEU A 145 31.57 0.96 -15.27
CA LEU A 145 31.03 -0.02 -14.33
C LEU A 145 32.08 -0.64 -13.39
N ASP A 146 33.33 -0.19 -13.41
CA ASP A 146 34.45 -0.79 -12.64
C ASP A 146 34.24 -0.70 -11.12
N SER A 147 33.41 0.21 -10.64
CA SER A 147 33.06 0.32 -9.23
C SER A 147 32.10 -0.77 -8.75
N PHE A 148 31.56 -1.60 -9.63
CA PHE A 148 30.57 -2.65 -9.32
C PHE A 148 31.14 -4.06 -9.57
N GLN A 149 30.53 -5.06 -8.93
CA GLN A 149 30.78 -6.47 -9.24
C GLN A 149 29.89 -6.88 -10.42
N VAL A 150 30.42 -6.78 -11.65
CA VAL A 150 29.63 -6.98 -12.86
C VAL A 150 29.64 -8.42 -13.33
N HIS A 151 28.46 -9.04 -13.39
CA HIS A 151 28.22 -10.36 -13.96
C HIS A 151 27.54 -10.22 -15.31
N LYS A 152 28.30 -10.51 -16.39
CA LYS A 152 27.83 -10.45 -17.78
C LYS A 152 27.25 -11.82 -18.17
N VAL A 153 25.92 -11.91 -18.36
CA VAL A 153 25.21 -13.17 -18.65
C VAL A 153 24.41 -13.04 -19.93
N ALA A 154 24.58 -13.94 -20.87
CA ALA A 154 23.81 -14.00 -22.12
C ALA A 154 22.45 -14.70 -21.88
N MET A 155 21.59 -14.10 -21.04
CA MET A 155 20.38 -14.73 -20.53
C MET A 155 19.40 -15.16 -21.61
N THR A 156 19.24 -14.35 -22.67
CA THR A 156 18.33 -14.64 -23.77
C THR A 156 18.83 -15.86 -24.57
N THR A 157 20.11 -15.87 -24.94
CA THR A 157 20.75 -16.98 -25.66
C THR A 157 20.72 -18.28 -24.86
N LEU A 158 21.05 -18.22 -23.56
CA LEU A 158 21.05 -19.40 -22.67
C LEU A 158 19.61 -19.94 -22.48
N THR A 159 18.63 -19.05 -22.35
CA THR A 159 17.23 -19.45 -22.28
C THR A 159 16.76 -20.12 -23.56
N GLN A 160 17.07 -19.54 -24.73
CA GLN A 160 16.71 -20.14 -26.01
C GLN A 160 17.34 -21.52 -26.19
N GLY A 161 18.62 -21.68 -25.83
CA GLY A 161 19.31 -22.97 -25.88
C GLY A 161 18.65 -24.02 -24.96
N ALA A 162 18.29 -23.64 -23.73
CA ALA A 162 17.61 -24.54 -22.79
C ALA A 162 16.21 -24.99 -23.29
N LEU A 163 15.57 -24.19 -24.14
CA LEU A 163 14.23 -24.46 -24.67
C LEU A 163 14.23 -25.05 -26.09
N GLU A 164 15.38 -25.32 -26.70
CA GLU A 164 15.49 -25.84 -28.06
C GLU A 164 14.70 -27.14 -28.28
N SER A 165 14.71 -28.03 -27.27
CA SER A 165 13.99 -29.30 -27.31
C SER A 165 12.46 -29.18 -27.22
N THR A 166 11.92 -28.02 -26.82
CA THR A 166 10.48 -27.81 -26.65
C THR A 166 9.73 -27.51 -27.96
N GLY A 167 10.47 -27.19 -29.04
CA GLY A 167 9.88 -26.79 -30.32
C GLY A 167 9.18 -25.42 -30.31
N LEU A 168 9.29 -24.63 -29.24
CA LEU A 168 8.74 -23.29 -29.17
C LEU A 168 9.43 -22.32 -30.14
N GLY A 169 8.64 -21.40 -30.69
CA GLY A 169 9.19 -20.31 -31.52
C GLY A 169 10.13 -19.40 -30.70
N LYS A 170 11.18 -18.84 -31.36
CA LYS A 170 12.18 -17.99 -30.70
C LYS A 170 11.58 -16.89 -29.83
N LYS A 171 10.51 -16.22 -30.27
CA LYS A 171 9.85 -15.14 -29.54
C LYS A 171 9.18 -15.60 -28.25
N ASP A 172 8.63 -16.79 -28.21
CA ASP A 172 7.98 -17.33 -27.02
C ASP A 172 9.04 -17.88 -26.05
N ALA A 173 10.11 -18.48 -26.56
CA ALA A 173 11.27 -18.89 -25.77
C ALA A 173 11.94 -17.67 -25.08
N GLU A 174 12.12 -16.57 -25.81
CA GLU A 174 12.72 -15.34 -25.28
C GLU A 174 11.92 -14.73 -24.12
N ARG A 175 10.61 -14.90 -24.10
CA ARG A 175 9.75 -14.41 -23.01
C ARG A 175 10.02 -15.09 -21.66
N ALA A 176 10.65 -16.27 -21.66
CA ALA A 176 10.98 -16.99 -20.45
C ALA A 176 12.33 -16.56 -19.82
N LYS A 177 13.07 -15.62 -20.41
CA LYS A 177 14.39 -15.15 -19.91
C LYS A 177 14.34 -14.58 -18.48
N ASN A 178 13.19 -14.05 -18.06
CA ASN A 178 12.97 -13.60 -16.70
C ASN A 178 12.98 -14.76 -15.69
N MET A 179 12.53 -15.95 -16.08
CA MET A 179 12.61 -17.14 -15.24
C MET A 179 14.04 -17.66 -15.13
N PHE A 180 14.87 -17.46 -16.16
CA PHE A 180 16.30 -17.73 -16.05
C PHE A 180 16.95 -16.83 -14.98
N ALA A 181 16.68 -15.51 -15.01
CA ALA A 181 17.16 -14.58 -13.99
C ALA A 181 16.66 -14.96 -12.58
N LEU A 182 15.40 -15.38 -12.45
CA LEU A 182 14.85 -15.89 -11.20
C LEU A 182 15.59 -17.14 -10.70
N GLY A 183 15.87 -18.10 -11.58
CA GLY A 183 16.59 -19.32 -11.25
C GLY A 183 18.00 -19.04 -10.75
N LEU A 184 18.73 -18.16 -11.44
CA LEU A 184 20.06 -17.73 -11.04
C LEU A 184 20.09 -17.11 -9.64
N LEU A 185 19.16 -16.21 -9.34
CA LEU A 185 19.07 -15.60 -8.01
C LEU A 185 18.58 -16.60 -6.95
N SER A 186 17.70 -17.53 -7.30
CA SER A 186 17.27 -18.58 -6.38
C SER A 186 18.44 -19.46 -5.96
N TRP A 187 19.34 -19.81 -6.88
CA TRP A 187 20.59 -20.48 -6.56
C TRP A 187 21.50 -19.61 -5.69
N MET A 188 21.70 -18.35 -6.08
CA MET A 188 22.61 -17.41 -5.39
C MET A 188 22.23 -17.20 -3.91
N TYR A 189 20.93 -17.27 -3.58
CA TYR A 189 20.38 -17.07 -2.23
C TYR A 189 19.81 -18.34 -1.60
N HIS A 190 20.13 -19.52 -2.12
CA HIS A 190 19.69 -20.82 -1.61
C HIS A 190 18.16 -20.93 -1.43
N ARG A 191 17.39 -20.44 -2.40
CA ARG A 191 15.92 -20.54 -2.34
C ARG A 191 15.44 -21.88 -2.91
N PRO A 192 14.49 -22.58 -2.26
CA PRO A 192 13.92 -23.82 -2.78
C PRO A 192 13.33 -23.64 -4.17
N THR A 193 13.42 -24.65 -5.04
CA THR A 193 12.93 -24.57 -6.43
C THR A 193 11.51 -25.08 -6.57
N GLU A 194 11.06 -25.99 -5.70
CA GLU A 194 9.81 -26.74 -5.82
C GLU A 194 8.57 -25.84 -5.78
N GLY A 195 8.61 -24.81 -4.93
CA GLY A 195 7.52 -23.84 -4.82
C GLY A 195 7.31 -23.05 -6.10
N THR A 196 8.40 -22.56 -6.70
CA THR A 196 8.38 -21.83 -7.96
C THR A 196 7.95 -22.73 -9.12
N GLU A 197 8.45 -23.95 -9.23
CA GLU A 197 8.05 -24.87 -10.30
C GLU A 197 6.55 -25.22 -10.23
N ARG A 198 6.04 -25.51 -9.04
CA ARG A 198 4.60 -25.77 -8.84
C ARG A 198 3.77 -24.55 -9.26
N PHE A 199 4.13 -23.36 -8.79
CA PHE A 199 3.46 -22.13 -9.16
C PHE A 199 3.43 -21.90 -10.69
N LEU A 200 4.54 -22.13 -11.39
CA LEU A 200 4.61 -21.96 -12.84
C LEU A 200 3.69 -22.94 -13.56
N ARG A 201 3.61 -24.20 -13.13
CA ARG A 201 2.68 -25.18 -13.69
C ARG A 201 1.22 -24.81 -13.43
N GLU A 202 0.89 -24.34 -12.24
CA GLU A 202 -0.46 -23.90 -11.89
C GLU A 202 -0.87 -22.64 -12.65
N LYS A 203 -0.02 -21.61 -12.66
CA LYS A 203 -0.27 -20.33 -13.34
C LYS A 203 -0.51 -20.48 -14.83
N PHE A 204 0.26 -21.34 -15.47
CA PHE A 204 0.18 -21.59 -16.90
C PHE A 204 -0.54 -22.92 -17.25
N ALA A 205 -1.35 -23.47 -16.35
CA ALA A 205 -2.05 -24.74 -16.54
C ALA A 205 -2.84 -24.86 -17.84
N ARG A 206 -3.39 -23.73 -18.36
CA ARG A 206 -4.09 -23.67 -19.65
C ARG A 206 -3.16 -23.71 -20.88
N LYS A 207 -1.86 -23.60 -20.69
CA LYS A 207 -0.81 -23.61 -21.73
C LYS A 207 0.38 -24.43 -21.26
N PRO A 208 0.28 -25.78 -21.25
CA PRO A 208 1.32 -26.65 -20.68
C PRO A 208 2.72 -26.44 -21.27
N ASP A 209 2.80 -26.17 -22.57
CA ASP A 209 4.10 -25.93 -23.24
C ASP A 209 4.77 -24.65 -22.70
N ILE A 210 4.00 -23.61 -22.40
CA ILE A 210 4.51 -22.38 -21.78
C ILE A 210 4.88 -22.63 -20.31
N ALA A 211 4.12 -23.44 -19.60
CA ALA A 211 4.43 -23.83 -18.21
C ALA A 211 5.77 -24.53 -18.15
N GLU A 212 5.98 -25.55 -18.99
CA GLU A 212 7.23 -26.33 -19.04
C GLU A 212 8.41 -25.46 -19.50
N ALA A 213 8.21 -24.59 -20.50
CA ALA A 213 9.25 -23.65 -20.92
C ALA A 213 9.73 -22.75 -19.78
N ASN A 214 8.81 -22.21 -18.98
CA ASN A 214 9.19 -21.39 -17.84
C ASN A 214 9.93 -22.18 -16.76
N VAL A 215 9.55 -23.43 -16.52
CA VAL A 215 10.23 -24.33 -15.58
C VAL A 215 11.65 -24.67 -16.08
N LEU A 216 11.79 -25.00 -17.37
CA LEU A 216 13.11 -25.29 -17.95
C LEU A 216 14.03 -24.05 -17.95
N ALA A 217 13.50 -22.88 -18.26
CA ALA A 217 14.25 -21.62 -18.17
C ALA A 217 14.70 -21.32 -16.72
N PHE A 218 13.83 -21.54 -15.76
CA PHE A 218 14.15 -21.40 -14.33
C PHE A 218 15.27 -22.34 -13.89
N ARG A 219 15.16 -23.62 -14.25
CA ARG A 219 16.20 -24.63 -13.97
C ARG A 219 17.52 -24.30 -14.67
N ALA A 220 17.47 -23.80 -15.91
CA ALA A 220 18.66 -23.38 -16.63
C ALA A 220 19.40 -22.24 -15.92
N GLY A 221 18.68 -21.27 -15.37
CA GLY A 221 19.27 -20.20 -14.57
C GLY A 221 19.90 -20.71 -13.26
N TRP A 222 19.25 -21.63 -12.57
CA TRP A 222 19.79 -22.29 -11.38
C TRP A 222 21.07 -23.05 -11.70
N ASN A 223 21.05 -23.93 -12.71
CA ASN A 223 22.21 -24.72 -13.14
C ASN A 223 23.37 -23.85 -13.64
N TYR A 224 23.04 -22.70 -14.28
CA TYR A 224 24.06 -21.75 -14.71
C TYR A 224 24.82 -21.20 -13.50
N GLY A 225 24.13 -20.81 -12.43
CA GLY A 225 24.77 -20.40 -11.17
C GLY A 225 25.68 -21.48 -10.59
N GLU A 226 25.20 -22.73 -10.55
CA GLU A 226 25.93 -23.86 -9.98
C GLU A 226 27.18 -24.26 -10.78
N THR A 227 27.12 -24.09 -12.12
CA THR A 227 28.17 -24.62 -13.01
C THR A 227 29.18 -23.57 -13.48
N THR A 228 28.92 -22.27 -13.24
CA THR A 228 29.84 -21.22 -13.68
C THR A 228 30.71 -20.71 -12.54
N GLU A 229 32.00 -20.53 -12.79
CA GLU A 229 32.95 -19.94 -11.84
C GLU A 229 32.71 -18.42 -11.62
N SER A 230 31.81 -17.81 -12.42
CA SER A 230 31.49 -16.37 -12.32
C SER A 230 30.81 -15.97 -11.02
N PHE A 231 30.22 -16.92 -10.30
CA PHE A 231 29.55 -16.74 -9.01
C PHE A 231 30.22 -17.58 -7.93
N ALA A 232 31.42 -17.17 -7.54
CA ALA A 232 32.24 -17.94 -6.57
C ALA A 232 31.66 -17.95 -5.16
N VAL A 233 30.72 -17.06 -4.83
CA VAL A 233 30.12 -16.89 -3.49
C VAL A 233 28.60 -16.95 -3.59
N THR A 234 27.99 -17.75 -2.74
CA THR A 234 26.54 -17.76 -2.51
C THR A 234 26.22 -17.10 -1.16
N TYR A 235 24.97 -16.73 -0.97
CA TYR A 235 24.54 -15.97 0.19
C TYR A 235 23.39 -16.65 0.91
N GLU A 236 23.38 -16.55 2.23
CA GLU A 236 22.29 -17.03 3.08
C GLU A 236 21.79 -15.89 3.96
N VAL A 237 20.47 -15.67 3.97
CA VAL A 237 19.78 -14.81 4.93
C VAL A 237 18.88 -15.73 5.75
N ALA A 238 19.15 -15.85 7.04
CA ALA A 238 18.42 -16.73 7.93
C ALA A 238 16.93 -16.31 8.07
N PRO A 239 16.04 -17.21 8.51
CA PRO A 239 14.67 -16.85 8.85
C PRO A 239 14.62 -15.78 9.95
N ALA A 240 13.67 -14.85 9.84
CA ALA A 240 13.42 -13.82 10.84
C ALA A 240 12.71 -14.41 12.07
N LYS A 241 12.89 -13.77 13.21
CA LYS A 241 12.21 -14.14 14.46
C LYS A 241 10.81 -13.54 14.52
N LEU A 242 9.91 -14.00 13.64
CA LEU A 242 8.52 -13.56 13.63
C LEU A 242 7.75 -14.18 14.80
N ALA A 243 6.63 -13.52 15.21
CA ALA A 243 5.74 -14.08 16.20
C ALA A 243 5.16 -15.43 15.72
N PRO A 244 4.90 -16.40 16.61
CA PRO A 244 4.29 -17.67 16.21
C PRO A 244 2.92 -17.46 15.57
N GLY A 245 2.63 -18.18 14.48
CA GLY A 245 1.34 -18.15 13.80
C GLY A 245 1.43 -18.49 12.32
N THR A 246 0.31 -18.37 11.63
CA THR A 246 0.23 -18.58 10.18
C THR A 246 0.44 -17.25 9.45
N TYR A 247 1.45 -17.20 8.60
CA TYR A 247 1.76 -16.01 7.81
C TYR A 247 1.40 -16.18 6.34
N ARG A 248 1.04 -15.07 5.75
CA ARG A 248 0.87 -14.94 4.31
C ARG A 248 1.56 -13.67 3.83
N GLN A 249 2.27 -13.73 2.72
CA GLN A 249 2.66 -12.52 1.99
C GLN A 249 1.40 -11.86 1.45
N ILE A 250 1.20 -10.56 1.72
CA ILE A 250 -0.01 -9.86 1.30
C ILE A 250 0.31 -8.47 0.75
N THR A 251 -0.37 -8.06 -0.32
CA THR A 251 -0.37 -6.67 -0.78
C THR A 251 -1.49 -5.88 -0.11
N GLY A 252 -1.35 -4.55 -0.02
CA GLY A 252 -2.37 -3.72 0.61
C GLY A 252 -3.75 -3.85 -0.05
N ASN A 253 -3.81 -3.87 -1.38
CA ASN A 253 -5.09 -4.08 -2.09
C ASN A 253 -5.73 -5.44 -1.79
N THR A 254 -4.91 -6.49 -1.67
CA THR A 254 -5.42 -7.83 -1.29
C THR A 254 -5.88 -7.85 0.18
N ALA A 255 -5.15 -7.18 1.07
CA ALA A 255 -5.52 -7.05 2.48
C ALA A 255 -6.84 -6.27 2.66
N LEU A 256 -7.04 -5.17 1.91
CA LEU A 256 -8.32 -4.45 1.85
C LEU A 256 -9.45 -5.39 1.38
N ALA A 257 -9.23 -6.13 0.31
CA ALA A 257 -10.24 -7.06 -0.21
C ALA A 257 -10.60 -8.16 0.81
N TYR A 258 -9.62 -8.75 1.48
CA TYR A 258 -9.89 -9.76 2.52
C TYR A 258 -10.58 -9.17 3.75
N GLY A 259 -10.19 -7.95 4.15
CA GLY A 259 -10.87 -7.23 5.22
C GLY A 259 -12.33 -6.90 4.88
N ILE A 260 -12.62 -6.56 3.61
CA ILE A 260 -14.00 -6.37 3.12
C ILE A 260 -14.81 -7.68 3.23
N VAL A 261 -14.23 -8.80 2.80
CA VAL A 261 -14.90 -10.12 2.95
C VAL A 261 -15.19 -10.42 4.42
N ALA A 262 -14.19 -10.24 5.29
CA ALA A 262 -14.34 -10.44 6.73
C ALA A 262 -15.41 -9.51 7.33
N ALA A 263 -15.40 -8.23 6.96
CA ALA A 263 -16.38 -7.25 7.42
C ALA A 263 -17.83 -7.66 7.10
N GLY A 264 -18.07 -8.16 5.88
CA GLY A 264 -19.41 -8.66 5.50
C GLY A 264 -19.88 -9.83 6.36
N GLN A 265 -18.97 -10.76 6.68
CA GLN A 265 -19.28 -11.91 7.53
C GLN A 265 -19.50 -11.47 8.99
N LEU A 266 -18.66 -10.59 9.53
CA LEU A 266 -18.78 -10.06 10.89
C LEU A 266 -20.02 -9.17 11.08
N ALA A 267 -20.36 -8.38 10.06
CA ALA A 267 -21.57 -7.54 10.07
C ALA A 267 -22.84 -8.32 9.73
N LYS A 268 -22.73 -9.56 9.22
CA LYS A 268 -23.84 -10.38 8.73
C LYS A 268 -24.68 -9.68 7.64
N LEU A 269 -23.99 -8.91 6.79
CA LEU A 269 -24.58 -8.11 5.72
C LEU A 269 -24.03 -8.54 4.35
N PRO A 270 -24.87 -8.53 3.31
CA PRO A 270 -24.36 -8.58 1.96
C PRO A 270 -23.56 -7.31 1.64
N ILE A 271 -22.54 -7.46 0.80
CA ILE A 271 -21.71 -6.33 0.36
C ILE A 271 -21.96 -6.04 -1.11
N LEU A 272 -22.10 -4.77 -1.45
CA LEU A 272 -22.04 -4.30 -2.83
C LEU A 272 -20.86 -3.36 -3.00
N LEU A 273 -19.87 -3.79 -3.80
CA LEU A 273 -18.82 -2.92 -4.30
C LEU A 273 -19.26 -2.32 -5.63
N GLY A 274 -19.70 -1.06 -5.62
CA GLY A 274 -20.01 -0.28 -6.83
C GLY A 274 -18.83 0.60 -7.20
N THR A 275 -18.15 0.33 -8.32
CA THR A 275 -16.91 1.04 -8.65
C THR A 275 -16.67 1.15 -10.15
N TYR A 276 -15.80 2.10 -10.54
CA TYR A 276 -15.22 2.22 -11.87
C TYR A 276 -13.72 1.90 -11.79
N PRO A 277 -13.17 1.09 -12.69
CA PRO A 277 -11.76 0.70 -12.65
C PRO A 277 -10.81 1.89 -12.82
N ILE A 278 -9.90 2.04 -11.87
CA ILE A 278 -8.85 3.08 -11.89
C ILE A 278 -7.58 2.57 -11.22
N THR A 279 -6.44 2.83 -11.82
CA THR A 279 -5.13 2.51 -11.21
C THR A 279 -4.86 3.47 -10.04
N PRO A 280 -4.38 2.96 -8.86
CA PRO A 280 -4.03 1.56 -8.55
C PRO A 280 -5.14 0.76 -7.82
N ALA A 281 -6.36 1.28 -7.70
CA ALA A 281 -7.44 0.69 -6.90
C ALA A 281 -8.12 -0.55 -7.52
N SER A 282 -7.93 -0.80 -8.83
CA SER A 282 -8.65 -1.85 -9.56
C SER A 282 -8.42 -3.27 -9.04
N ASP A 283 -7.27 -3.52 -8.41
CA ASP A 283 -6.95 -4.87 -7.90
C ASP A 283 -7.87 -5.29 -6.75
N ILE A 284 -8.44 -4.33 -6.00
CA ILE A 284 -9.46 -4.63 -4.99
C ILE A 284 -10.70 -5.23 -5.65
N LEU A 285 -11.19 -4.63 -6.76
CA LEU A 285 -12.31 -5.17 -7.54
C LEU A 285 -11.99 -6.56 -8.09
N HIS A 286 -10.79 -6.73 -8.66
CA HIS A 286 -10.37 -8.01 -9.23
C HIS A 286 -10.31 -9.12 -8.17
N GLU A 287 -9.81 -8.80 -6.97
CA GLU A 287 -9.74 -9.78 -5.89
C GLU A 287 -11.14 -10.12 -5.37
N LEU A 288 -11.97 -9.13 -5.06
CA LEU A 288 -13.33 -9.33 -4.54
C LEU A 288 -14.22 -10.12 -5.51
N SER A 289 -14.01 -9.97 -6.82
CA SER A 289 -14.78 -10.73 -7.84
C SER A 289 -14.62 -12.25 -7.73
N LYS A 290 -13.60 -12.72 -7.02
CA LYS A 290 -13.34 -14.15 -6.76
C LYS A 290 -14.14 -14.68 -5.56
N HIS A 291 -14.68 -13.79 -4.71
CA HIS A 291 -15.26 -14.11 -3.40
C HIS A 291 -16.81 -13.99 -3.37
N LYS A 292 -17.48 -14.25 -4.49
CA LYS A 292 -18.96 -14.16 -4.62
C LYS A 292 -19.71 -15.05 -3.63
N ASN A 293 -19.13 -16.19 -3.26
CA ASN A 293 -19.70 -17.15 -2.31
C ASN A 293 -19.78 -16.61 -0.86
N PHE A 294 -19.18 -15.46 -0.58
CA PHE A 294 -19.26 -14.79 0.73
C PHE A 294 -20.28 -13.63 0.75
N GLY A 295 -21.24 -13.60 -0.17
CA GLY A 295 -22.25 -12.54 -0.21
C GLY A 295 -21.73 -11.23 -0.83
N ILE A 296 -20.64 -11.30 -1.61
CA ILE A 296 -20.03 -10.15 -2.27
C ILE A 296 -20.62 -9.99 -3.67
N THR A 297 -21.18 -8.83 -3.95
CA THR A 297 -21.57 -8.39 -5.28
C THR A 297 -20.62 -7.29 -5.75
N THR A 298 -19.96 -7.52 -6.89
CA THR A 298 -19.14 -6.50 -7.55
C THR A 298 -19.88 -5.93 -8.75
N PHE A 299 -20.04 -4.62 -8.78
CA PHE A 299 -20.68 -3.88 -9.86
C PHE A 299 -19.68 -2.90 -10.48
N GLN A 300 -19.26 -3.20 -11.71
CA GLN A 300 -18.46 -2.29 -12.49
C GLN A 300 -19.38 -1.31 -13.22
N ALA A 301 -19.33 -0.06 -12.81
CA ALA A 301 -20.10 1.04 -13.37
C ALA A 301 -19.43 1.62 -14.63
N GLU A 302 -20.15 2.48 -15.36
CA GLU A 302 -19.63 3.21 -16.51
C GLU A 302 -18.73 4.39 -16.13
N ASP A 303 -18.91 4.93 -14.91
CA ASP A 303 -18.11 6.00 -14.34
C ASP A 303 -18.12 5.95 -12.79
N GLU A 304 -17.38 6.86 -12.16
CA GLU A 304 -17.25 6.97 -10.71
C GLU A 304 -18.55 7.37 -10.03
N ILE A 305 -19.38 8.22 -10.68
CA ILE A 305 -20.64 8.73 -10.12
C ILE A 305 -21.65 7.59 -10.03
N ALA A 306 -21.80 6.82 -11.11
CA ALA A 306 -22.67 5.65 -11.15
C ALA A 306 -22.21 4.58 -10.14
N GLY A 307 -20.90 4.38 -9.98
CA GLY A 307 -20.34 3.41 -9.04
C GLY A 307 -20.72 3.70 -7.58
N ILE A 308 -20.49 4.92 -7.11
CA ILE A 308 -20.85 5.29 -5.73
C ILE A 308 -22.36 5.41 -5.53
N GLY A 309 -23.11 5.83 -6.57
CA GLY A 309 -24.57 5.86 -6.53
C GLY A 309 -25.18 4.48 -6.30
N ALA A 310 -24.67 3.45 -6.99
CA ALA A 310 -25.07 2.06 -6.78
C ALA A 310 -24.74 1.58 -5.35
N ALA A 311 -23.56 1.93 -4.83
CA ALA A 311 -23.15 1.56 -3.47
C ALA A 311 -24.06 2.23 -2.41
N LEU A 312 -24.38 3.51 -2.56
CA LEU A 312 -25.28 4.22 -1.66
C LEU A 312 -26.71 3.65 -1.71
N GLY A 313 -27.20 3.32 -2.91
CA GLY A 313 -28.49 2.64 -3.08
C GLY A 313 -28.54 1.27 -2.40
N ALA A 314 -27.45 0.52 -2.45
CA ALA A 314 -27.33 -0.75 -1.75
C ALA A 314 -27.38 -0.57 -0.21
N SER A 315 -26.72 0.47 0.31
CA SER A 315 -26.79 0.82 1.74
C SER A 315 -28.22 1.19 2.18
N TYR A 316 -28.95 1.91 1.34
CA TYR A 316 -30.37 2.15 1.59
C TYR A 316 -31.18 0.85 1.64
N GLY A 317 -30.85 -0.10 0.75
CA GLY A 317 -31.47 -1.42 0.66
C GLY A 317 -31.05 -2.41 1.75
N GLY A 318 -30.24 -2.03 2.73
CA GLY A 318 -29.82 -2.90 3.85
C GLY A 318 -28.56 -3.73 3.58
N ALA A 319 -27.79 -3.40 2.54
CA ALA A 319 -26.47 -3.98 2.32
C ALA A 319 -25.36 -3.02 2.82
N LEU A 320 -24.13 -3.50 2.90
CA LEU A 320 -22.97 -2.64 3.11
C LEU A 320 -22.46 -2.15 1.74
N GLY A 321 -22.71 -0.89 1.43
CA GLY A 321 -22.25 -0.24 0.21
C GLY A 321 -20.79 0.17 0.31
N MET A 322 -19.99 -0.13 -0.71
CA MET A 322 -18.59 0.26 -0.80
C MET A 322 -18.23 0.73 -2.20
N THR A 323 -17.23 1.60 -2.30
CA THR A 323 -16.65 2.03 -3.57
C THR A 323 -15.14 2.19 -3.44
N THR A 324 -14.42 1.91 -4.52
CA THR A 324 -12.97 2.11 -4.59
C THR A 324 -12.64 3.12 -5.68
N THR A 325 -11.60 3.92 -5.46
CA THR A 325 -11.17 4.93 -6.43
C THR A 325 -9.75 5.43 -6.15
N SER A 326 -9.37 6.51 -6.80
CA SER A 326 -8.17 7.32 -6.59
C SER A 326 -8.57 8.80 -6.62
N GLY A 327 -7.68 9.72 -6.30
CA GLY A 327 -7.96 11.15 -6.15
C GLY A 327 -8.92 11.80 -7.19
N PRO A 328 -8.74 11.59 -8.52
CA PRO A 328 -9.69 12.12 -9.50
C PRO A 328 -11.11 11.62 -9.29
N GLY A 329 -11.28 10.36 -8.90
CA GLY A 329 -12.59 9.80 -8.67
C GLY A 329 -13.21 10.25 -7.34
N ILE A 330 -12.43 10.59 -6.31
CA ILE A 330 -12.95 11.25 -5.09
C ILE A 330 -13.60 12.57 -5.46
N ALA A 331 -12.97 13.36 -6.33
CA ALA A 331 -13.54 14.61 -6.81
C ALA A 331 -14.91 14.40 -7.49
N LEU A 332 -15.04 13.38 -8.34
CA LEU A 332 -16.30 13.05 -9.02
C LEU A 332 -17.36 12.47 -8.09
N LYS A 333 -16.96 11.83 -7.00
CA LYS A 333 -17.86 11.21 -6.01
C LYS A 333 -18.31 12.18 -4.91
N SER A 334 -17.77 13.40 -4.86
CA SER A 334 -17.95 14.33 -3.73
C SER A 334 -19.42 14.66 -3.45
N GLU A 335 -20.25 14.82 -4.48
CA GLU A 335 -21.69 15.07 -4.29
C GLU A 335 -22.40 13.87 -3.65
N THR A 336 -22.14 12.66 -4.13
CA THR A 336 -22.78 11.46 -3.55
C THR A 336 -22.28 11.17 -2.13
N ILE A 337 -21.02 11.51 -1.79
CA ILE A 337 -20.55 11.46 -0.40
C ILE A 337 -21.34 12.46 0.45
N GLY A 338 -21.59 13.69 -0.05
CA GLY A 338 -22.46 14.67 0.60
C GLY A 338 -23.89 14.14 0.79
N LEU A 339 -24.45 13.49 -0.23
CA LEU A 339 -25.76 12.83 -0.13
C LEU A 339 -25.76 11.72 0.95
N ALA A 340 -24.69 10.93 1.05
CA ALA A 340 -24.56 9.91 2.09
C ALA A 340 -24.53 10.53 3.51
N VAL A 341 -23.87 11.69 3.67
CA VAL A 341 -23.91 12.48 4.93
C VAL A 341 -25.33 12.95 5.23
N MET A 342 -26.07 13.45 4.24
CA MET A 342 -27.45 13.93 4.40
C MET A 342 -28.45 12.82 4.68
N THR A 343 -28.28 11.67 4.05
CA THR A 343 -29.15 10.49 4.26
C THR A 343 -28.74 9.64 5.45
N GLU A 344 -27.56 9.91 6.00
CA GLU A 344 -26.98 9.20 7.14
C GLU A 344 -27.02 7.67 6.93
N LEU A 345 -26.44 7.23 5.82
CA LEU A 345 -26.30 5.84 5.44
C LEU A 345 -24.84 5.39 5.59
N PRO A 346 -24.59 4.15 6.02
CA PRO A 346 -23.25 3.61 6.06
C PRO A 346 -22.71 3.45 4.63
N LEU A 347 -21.51 3.97 4.38
CA LEU A 347 -20.82 3.84 3.10
C LEU A 347 -19.32 3.84 3.34
N VAL A 348 -18.57 2.96 2.70
CA VAL A 348 -17.10 3.01 2.78
C VAL A 348 -16.54 3.39 1.42
N VAL A 349 -15.75 4.46 1.40
CA VAL A 349 -15.09 5.00 0.21
C VAL A 349 -13.59 4.79 0.36
N ILE A 350 -13.01 3.93 -0.46
CA ILE A 350 -11.59 3.61 -0.43
C ILE A 350 -10.89 4.40 -1.51
N ASP A 351 -10.02 5.30 -1.11
CA ASP A 351 -9.16 6.10 -1.97
C ASP A 351 -7.73 5.56 -1.94
N VAL A 352 -7.27 5.01 -3.06
CA VAL A 352 -5.88 4.62 -3.24
C VAL A 352 -5.18 5.79 -3.93
N GLN A 353 -4.58 6.66 -3.14
CA GLN A 353 -3.97 7.92 -3.58
C GLN A 353 -2.83 7.70 -4.56
N ARG A 354 -2.71 8.58 -5.53
CA ARG A 354 -1.66 8.60 -6.55
C ARG A 354 -1.26 10.03 -6.90
N GLY A 355 -0.14 10.19 -7.59
CA GLY A 355 0.32 11.51 -8.04
C GLY A 355 -0.73 12.21 -8.91
N GLY A 356 -1.14 13.41 -8.47
CA GLY A 356 -2.10 14.28 -9.13
C GLY A 356 -1.42 15.50 -9.77
N PRO A 357 -2.20 16.54 -10.16
CA PRO A 357 -3.66 16.58 -10.25
C PRO A 357 -4.22 15.87 -11.50
N SER A 358 -5.55 15.64 -11.53
CA SER A 358 -6.27 14.94 -12.61
C SER A 358 -5.70 13.53 -12.82
N THR A 359 -5.45 13.12 -14.06
CA THR A 359 -4.82 11.82 -14.36
C THR A 359 -3.43 11.70 -13.76
N GLY A 360 -2.67 12.80 -13.72
CA GLY A 360 -1.37 12.93 -13.07
C GLY A 360 -0.39 11.82 -13.40
N LEU A 361 0.08 11.13 -12.37
CA LEU A 361 1.02 10.00 -12.45
C LEU A 361 0.33 8.72 -11.93
N PRO A 362 -0.43 8.01 -12.77
CA PRO A 362 -1.32 6.92 -12.34
C PRO A 362 -0.66 5.79 -11.54
N THR A 363 0.62 5.54 -11.79
CA THR A 363 1.39 4.46 -11.17
C THR A 363 2.32 4.93 -10.05
N LYS A 364 2.25 6.20 -9.66
CA LYS A 364 3.14 6.80 -8.66
C LYS A 364 2.37 7.15 -7.40
N THR A 365 3.02 6.95 -6.25
CA THR A 365 2.41 7.17 -4.94
C THR A 365 2.53 8.62 -4.49
N GLU A 366 1.48 9.15 -3.89
CA GLU A 366 1.45 10.41 -3.14
C GLU A 366 0.42 10.30 -2.00
N GLN A 367 0.40 11.27 -1.08
CA GLN A 367 -0.59 11.43 -0.01
C GLN A 367 -1.32 12.77 -0.16
N ALA A 368 -1.73 13.11 -1.38
CA ALA A 368 -2.18 14.46 -1.74
C ALA A 368 -3.69 14.70 -1.58
N ASP A 369 -4.47 13.69 -1.17
CA ASP A 369 -5.93 13.76 -1.15
C ASP A 369 -6.53 14.02 0.25
N LEU A 370 -5.70 14.23 1.30
CA LEU A 370 -6.18 14.42 2.68
C LEU A 370 -7.12 15.63 2.81
N LEU A 371 -6.72 16.81 2.29
CA LEU A 371 -7.58 18.00 2.37
C LEU A 371 -8.84 17.85 1.52
N GLN A 372 -8.77 17.16 0.39
CA GLN A 372 -9.94 16.81 -0.41
C GLN A 372 -10.88 15.89 0.36
N ALA A 373 -10.34 14.87 1.03
CA ALA A 373 -11.11 13.96 1.89
C ALA A 373 -11.76 14.70 3.07
N MET A 374 -11.08 15.67 3.65
CA MET A 374 -11.60 16.46 4.78
C MET A 374 -12.65 17.48 4.36
N PHE A 375 -12.41 18.23 3.27
CA PHE A 375 -13.14 19.46 2.93
C PHE A 375 -13.66 19.51 1.49
N GLY A 376 -13.40 18.52 0.65
CA GLY A 376 -13.69 18.53 -0.79
C GLY A 376 -15.17 18.28 -1.15
N ARG A 377 -16.12 18.76 -0.34
CA ARG A 377 -17.57 18.66 -0.58
C ARG A 377 -18.23 20.01 -0.41
N ASN A 378 -19.41 20.18 -1.00
CA ASN A 378 -20.21 21.37 -0.74
C ASN A 378 -20.89 21.30 0.64
N GLY A 379 -21.09 22.45 1.26
CA GLY A 379 -21.71 22.60 2.58
C GLY A 379 -20.87 21.99 3.72
N GLU A 380 -21.45 21.96 4.91
CA GLU A 380 -20.86 21.35 6.10
C GLU A 380 -21.14 19.85 6.09
N ALA A 381 -20.21 19.08 5.51
CA ALA A 381 -20.35 17.64 5.28
C ALA A 381 -19.20 16.85 5.93
N PRO A 382 -19.15 16.76 7.27
CA PRO A 382 -18.10 16.08 7.99
C PRO A 382 -18.15 14.55 7.75
N VAL A 383 -16.98 13.95 7.60
CA VAL A 383 -16.83 12.49 7.43
C VAL A 383 -15.64 11.97 8.22
N PRO A 384 -15.71 10.78 8.83
CA PRO A 384 -14.54 10.10 9.36
C PRO A 384 -13.54 9.77 8.27
N VAL A 385 -12.25 9.93 8.58
CA VAL A 385 -11.13 9.63 7.68
C VAL A 385 -10.11 8.77 8.41
N VAL A 386 -9.77 7.63 7.83
CA VAL A 386 -8.77 6.69 8.35
C VAL A 386 -7.74 6.35 7.28
N ALA A 387 -6.52 6.00 7.71
CA ALA A 387 -5.44 5.63 6.80
C ALA A 387 -4.66 4.43 7.32
N PRO A 388 -4.48 3.35 6.52
CA PRO A 388 -3.60 2.25 6.87
C PRO A 388 -2.13 2.70 6.82
N ARG A 389 -1.27 2.08 7.62
CA ARG A 389 0.15 2.41 7.70
C ARG A 389 1.07 1.49 6.90
N SER A 390 0.56 0.32 6.50
CA SER A 390 1.32 -0.71 5.77
C SER A 390 0.37 -1.66 5.04
N PRO A 391 0.87 -2.54 4.14
CA PRO A 391 0.04 -3.52 3.46
C PRO A 391 -0.79 -4.41 4.39
N ALA A 392 -0.20 -5.00 5.42
CA ALA A 392 -0.92 -5.85 6.37
C ALA A 392 -1.93 -5.06 7.21
N ASP A 393 -1.63 -3.81 7.55
CA ASP A 393 -2.50 -2.93 8.31
C ASP A 393 -3.78 -2.50 7.56
N CYS A 394 -3.83 -2.71 6.26
CA CYS A 394 -5.03 -2.52 5.46
C CYS A 394 -6.21 -3.39 5.93
N PHE A 395 -5.94 -4.62 6.40
CA PHE A 395 -6.97 -5.52 6.89
C PHE A 395 -7.69 -4.98 8.15
N PRO A 396 -7.01 -4.67 9.26
CA PRO A 396 -7.70 -4.11 10.44
C PRO A 396 -8.25 -2.69 10.18
N THR A 397 -7.62 -1.90 9.30
CA THR A 397 -8.10 -0.55 8.98
C THR A 397 -9.46 -0.57 8.27
N ILE A 398 -9.69 -1.50 7.34
CA ILE A 398 -11.00 -1.61 6.67
C ILE A 398 -12.08 -2.15 7.63
N LEU A 399 -11.75 -3.05 8.56
CA LEU A 399 -12.68 -3.48 9.60
C LEU A 399 -13.10 -2.31 10.49
N ASP A 400 -12.16 -1.46 10.88
CA ASP A 400 -12.44 -0.27 11.68
C ASP A 400 -13.29 0.76 10.91
N ALA A 401 -12.99 1.00 9.63
CA ALA A 401 -13.82 1.84 8.76
C ALA A 401 -15.27 1.34 8.67
N VAL A 402 -15.47 0.02 8.55
CA VAL A 402 -16.80 -0.59 8.53
C VAL A 402 -17.48 -0.47 9.89
N ARG A 403 -16.78 -0.71 11.00
CA ARG A 403 -17.28 -0.48 12.35
C ARG A 403 -17.82 0.94 12.50
N ILE A 404 -17.02 1.93 12.11
CA ILE A 404 -17.43 3.34 12.18
C ILE A 404 -18.64 3.61 11.29
N ALA A 405 -18.62 3.16 10.04
CA ALA A 405 -19.73 3.39 9.11
C ALA A 405 -21.05 2.79 9.62
N LEU A 406 -21.01 1.56 10.12
CA LEU A 406 -22.18 0.86 10.62
C LEU A 406 -22.67 1.39 11.97
N THR A 407 -21.77 1.69 12.92
CA THR A 407 -22.14 2.19 14.24
C THR A 407 -22.76 3.59 14.15
N TYR A 408 -22.13 4.48 13.39
CA TYR A 408 -22.53 5.89 13.34
C TYR A 408 -23.45 6.25 12.16
N ARG A 409 -23.73 5.32 11.26
CA ARG A 409 -24.54 5.56 10.04
C ARG A 409 -24.02 6.78 9.27
N THR A 410 -22.79 6.68 8.81
CA THR A 410 -22.09 7.78 8.13
C THR A 410 -21.16 7.21 7.05
N PRO A 411 -20.89 7.94 5.97
CA PRO A 411 -19.80 7.56 5.07
C PRO A 411 -18.45 7.68 5.77
N VAL A 412 -17.51 6.79 5.45
CA VAL A 412 -16.12 6.78 5.95
C VAL A 412 -15.17 6.73 4.76
N LEU A 413 -14.15 7.58 4.78
CA LEU A 413 -13.07 7.56 3.78
C LEU A 413 -11.86 6.81 4.32
N VAL A 414 -11.32 5.91 3.50
CA VAL A 414 -10.07 5.18 3.78
C VAL A 414 -9.03 5.67 2.80
N LEU A 415 -7.97 6.33 3.30
CA LEU A 415 -6.87 6.86 2.50
C LEU A 415 -5.69 5.89 2.48
N SER A 416 -5.66 4.99 1.52
CA SER A 416 -4.48 4.21 1.15
C SER A 416 -3.66 5.00 0.12
N ASP A 417 -2.55 4.46 -0.35
CA ASP A 417 -1.77 5.04 -1.45
C ASP A 417 -1.10 3.95 -2.29
N GLY A 418 -0.50 4.34 -3.41
CA GLY A 418 0.11 3.40 -4.36
C GLY A 418 1.23 2.54 -3.78
N ALA A 419 1.97 3.03 -2.77
CA ALA A 419 3.05 2.27 -2.14
C ALA A 419 2.48 1.16 -1.24
N ILE A 420 1.49 1.48 -0.41
CA ILE A 420 0.78 0.49 0.42
C ILE A 420 0.02 -0.51 -0.47
N ALA A 421 -0.72 -0.01 -1.44
CA ALA A 421 -1.61 -0.82 -2.28
C ALA A 421 -0.87 -1.94 -3.02
N ASN A 422 0.30 -1.63 -3.58
CA ASN A 422 1.09 -2.53 -4.41
C ASN A 422 2.26 -3.18 -3.67
N GLY A 423 2.74 -2.58 -2.59
CA GLY A 423 3.75 -3.16 -1.72
C GLY A 423 3.23 -4.41 -1.02
N SER A 424 4.14 -5.30 -0.64
CA SER A 424 3.79 -6.50 0.14
C SER A 424 4.72 -6.70 1.32
N GLU A 425 4.19 -7.33 2.36
CA GLU A 425 4.87 -7.70 3.58
C GLU A 425 4.28 -9.01 4.15
N PRO A 426 4.92 -9.67 5.13
CA PRO A 426 4.32 -10.78 5.87
C PRO A 426 3.14 -10.30 6.70
N TRP A 427 2.01 -10.97 6.56
CA TRP A 427 0.80 -10.73 7.32
C TRP A 427 0.48 -11.93 8.20
N LEU A 428 0.47 -11.71 9.50
CA LEU A 428 -0.03 -12.70 10.46
C LEU A 428 -1.54 -12.82 10.30
N VAL A 429 -2.01 -13.97 9.85
CA VAL A 429 -3.44 -14.23 9.66
C VAL A 429 -4.12 -14.22 11.04
N PRO A 430 -5.10 -13.33 11.28
CA PRO A 430 -5.75 -13.26 12.58
C PRO A 430 -6.64 -14.49 12.83
N GLU A 431 -6.78 -14.86 14.08
CA GLU A 431 -7.77 -15.84 14.49
C GLU A 431 -9.17 -15.23 14.41
N VAL A 432 -10.12 -15.93 13.79
CA VAL A 432 -11.48 -15.40 13.58
C VAL A 432 -12.18 -15.05 14.89
N ALA A 433 -11.88 -15.79 15.96
CA ALA A 433 -12.45 -15.57 17.29
C ALA A 433 -11.96 -14.26 17.97
N GLU A 434 -10.89 -13.67 17.47
CA GLU A 434 -10.34 -12.41 17.97
C GLU A 434 -10.92 -11.18 17.26
N LEU A 435 -11.73 -11.39 16.20
CA LEU A 435 -12.34 -10.30 15.43
C LEU A 435 -13.67 -9.89 16.08
N ASP A 436 -13.88 -8.59 16.18
CA ASP A 436 -15.10 -8.01 16.77
C ASP A 436 -16.35 -8.31 15.91
N ASP A 437 -17.50 -8.53 16.58
CA ASP A 437 -18.82 -8.57 15.91
C ASP A 437 -19.17 -7.14 15.43
N LEU A 438 -19.33 -6.99 14.12
CA LEU A 438 -19.69 -5.73 13.47
C LEU A 438 -21.20 -5.63 13.18
N SER A 439 -22.00 -6.58 13.64
CA SER A 439 -23.45 -6.60 13.38
C SER A 439 -24.15 -5.41 14.05
N VAL A 440 -25.10 -4.84 13.34
CA VAL A 440 -25.94 -3.73 13.81
C VAL A 440 -27.41 -4.03 13.55
N PRO A 441 -28.33 -3.65 14.45
CA PRO A 441 -29.72 -3.92 14.25
C PRO A 441 -30.34 -3.04 13.18
N PHE A 442 -31.28 -3.60 12.41
CA PHE A 442 -32.24 -2.83 11.63
C PHE A 442 -33.44 -2.44 12.51
N ALA A 443 -34.04 -1.30 12.20
CA ALA A 443 -35.32 -0.93 12.79
C ALA A 443 -36.43 -1.91 12.31
N THR A 444 -37.26 -2.38 13.22
CA THR A 444 -38.31 -3.36 12.97
C THR A 444 -39.69 -2.92 13.45
N ALA A 445 -39.78 -1.79 14.13
CA ALA A 445 -41.03 -1.25 14.70
C ALA A 445 -41.02 0.29 14.67
N PRO A 446 -42.19 0.94 14.66
CA PRO A 446 -42.34 2.37 14.92
C PRO A 446 -41.63 2.80 16.19
N ASN A 447 -41.18 4.07 16.23
CA ASN A 447 -40.31 4.59 17.29
C ASN A 447 -40.66 6.00 17.73
N ALA A 448 -41.84 6.53 17.37
CA ALA A 448 -42.25 7.86 17.76
C ALA A 448 -42.28 8.00 19.31
N PRO A 449 -41.72 9.09 19.87
CA PRO A 449 -41.64 9.27 21.35
C PRO A 449 -42.99 9.40 22.07
N ASP A 450 -44.04 9.78 21.33
CA ASP A 450 -45.41 9.89 21.86
C ASP A 450 -46.18 8.56 21.92
N GLY A 451 -45.52 7.47 21.44
CA GLY A 451 -46.13 6.12 21.42
C GLY A 451 -47.11 5.91 20.26
N SER A 452 -47.16 6.80 19.28
CA SER A 452 -47.90 6.60 18.02
C SER A 452 -47.25 5.52 17.14
N ASP A 453 -48.02 4.99 16.17
CA ASP A 453 -47.53 4.02 15.20
C ASP A 453 -46.68 4.70 14.06
N GLU A 454 -46.05 5.83 14.37
CA GLU A 454 -45.19 6.53 13.42
C GLU A 454 -43.74 6.08 13.51
N PHE A 455 -43.05 6.04 12.35
CA PHE A 455 -41.61 5.82 12.29
C PHE A 455 -40.89 7.16 12.05
N TRP A 456 -40.02 7.52 13.02
CA TRP A 456 -39.20 8.71 12.95
C TRP A 456 -37.78 8.35 12.49
N PRO A 457 -37.46 8.47 11.20
CA PRO A 457 -36.21 7.99 10.61
C PRO A 457 -34.95 8.75 11.06
N TYR A 458 -35.09 9.90 11.72
CA TYR A 458 -34.00 10.70 12.27
C TYR A 458 -34.04 10.84 13.79
N LEU A 459 -34.81 9.97 14.48
CA LEU A 459 -34.75 9.86 15.94
C LEU A 459 -33.44 9.17 16.31
N ARG A 460 -32.48 9.98 16.73
CA ARG A 460 -31.09 9.54 16.91
C ARG A 460 -30.90 8.78 18.22
N ASP A 461 -30.00 7.81 18.17
CA ASP A 461 -29.41 7.20 19.35
C ASP A 461 -28.67 8.28 20.16
N PRO A 462 -28.85 8.36 21.51
CA PRO A 462 -28.28 9.44 22.31
C PRO A 462 -26.74 9.38 22.45
N GLU A 463 -26.13 8.21 22.30
CA GLU A 463 -24.69 8.01 22.47
C GLU A 463 -23.95 8.19 21.15
N THR A 464 -24.41 7.54 20.10
CA THR A 464 -23.74 7.52 18.79
C THR A 464 -24.24 8.60 17.85
N LEU A 465 -25.37 9.24 18.12
CA LEU A 465 -26.10 10.13 17.22
C LEU A 465 -26.47 9.48 15.88
N ALA A 466 -26.45 8.14 15.82
CA ALA A 466 -26.85 7.39 14.65
C ALA A 466 -28.38 7.38 14.52
N ARG A 467 -28.88 7.54 13.30
CA ARG A 467 -30.28 7.34 13.02
C ARG A 467 -30.64 5.84 12.95
N PRO A 468 -31.90 5.42 13.18
CA PRO A 468 -32.33 4.07 12.95
C PRO A 468 -32.20 3.68 11.46
N TRP A 469 -31.81 2.45 11.18
CA TRP A 469 -31.66 1.94 9.82
C TRP A 469 -32.81 0.98 9.51
N ALA A 470 -33.79 1.44 8.73
CA ALA A 470 -34.91 0.64 8.29
C ALA A 470 -34.71 0.23 6.81
N VAL A 471 -34.93 -1.05 6.54
CA VAL A 471 -34.84 -1.59 5.20
C VAL A 471 -36.16 -1.31 4.44
N PRO A 472 -36.11 -0.79 3.20
CA PRO A 472 -37.32 -0.57 2.40
C PRO A 472 -38.21 -1.81 2.30
N GLY A 473 -39.51 -1.63 2.50
CA GLY A 473 -40.50 -2.72 2.52
C GLY A 473 -40.76 -3.31 3.90
N THR A 474 -40.10 -2.82 4.95
CA THR A 474 -40.48 -3.18 6.34
C THR A 474 -41.83 -2.53 6.68
N PRO A 475 -42.89 -3.31 6.97
CA PRO A 475 -44.22 -2.76 7.21
C PRO A 475 -44.26 -1.79 8.39
N GLY A 476 -44.94 -0.64 8.23
CA GLY A 476 -45.04 0.41 9.25
C GLY A 476 -43.80 1.29 9.40
N LEU A 477 -42.77 1.06 8.60
CA LEU A 477 -41.56 1.89 8.58
C LEU A 477 -41.37 2.64 7.27
N GLU A 478 -42.45 2.87 6.54
CA GLU A 478 -42.44 3.64 5.31
C GLU A 478 -41.95 5.07 5.62
N HIS A 479 -40.87 5.46 4.99
CA HIS A 479 -40.27 6.76 5.25
C HIS A 479 -39.55 7.30 4.01
N ARG A 480 -39.24 8.58 4.06
CA ARG A 480 -38.53 9.31 3.03
C ARG A 480 -37.15 9.73 3.51
N ILE A 481 -36.13 9.50 2.71
CA ILE A 481 -34.82 10.12 2.86
C ILE A 481 -34.39 10.77 1.53
N GLY A 482 -33.46 11.70 1.60
CA GLY A 482 -32.95 12.38 0.40
C GLY A 482 -32.04 13.55 0.74
N GLY A 483 -31.61 14.29 -0.27
CA GLY A 483 -30.66 15.40 -0.14
C GLY A 483 -31.25 16.70 0.46
N LEU A 484 -32.58 16.85 0.51
CA LEU A 484 -33.19 18.02 1.15
C LEU A 484 -33.01 17.97 2.67
N GLU A 485 -32.92 19.14 3.33
CA GLU A 485 -32.84 19.20 4.78
C GLU A 485 -34.12 18.67 5.41
N LYS A 486 -33.97 18.00 6.55
CA LYS A 486 -35.02 17.30 7.28
C LYS A 486 -35.15 17.84 8.71
N ALA A 487 -36.37 17.82 9.21
CA ALA A 487 -36.61 18.07 10.61
C ALA A 487 -35.96 17.00 11.49
N ASP A 488 -35.34 17.41 12.58
CA ASP A 488 -34.79 16.50 13.59
C ASP A 488 -35.87 15.54 14.11
N GLY A 489 -35.55 14.27 14.25
CA GLY A 489 -36.45 13.21 14.67
C GLY A 489 -37.38 12.74 13.56
N THR A 490 -38.36 13.52 13.15
CA THR A 490 -39.43 13.12 12.21
C THR A 490 -38.95 12.85 10.80
N GLY A 491 -37.87 13.52 10.35
CA GLY A 491 -37.37 13.38 8.98
C GLY A 491 -38.23 14.07 7.92
N ASN A 492 -39.23 14.86 8.29
CA ASN A 492 -40.00 15.66 7.36
C ASN A 492 -39.13 16.76 6.72
N ILE A 493 -39.42 17.14 5.46
CA ILE A 493 -38.69 18.24 4.83
C ILE A 493 -38.87 19.50 5.66
N SER A 494 -37.77 20.18 5.94
CA SER A 494 -37.77 21.43 6.73
C SER A 494 -36.92 22.49 6.04
N TYR A 495 -37.47 23.69 5.96
CA TYR A 495 -36.81 24.93 5.50
C TYR A 495 -36.57 25.91 6.66
N ASP A 496 -36.78 25.43 7.90
CA ASP A 496 -36.56 26.18 9.12
C ASP A 496 -35.06 26.41 9.34
N PRO A 497 -34.58 27.65 9.51
CA PRO A 497 -33.17 27.96 9.65
C PRO A 497 -32.58 27.44 10.97
N ASP A 498 -33.33 27.41 12.07
CA ASP A 498 -32.87 26.92 13.37
C ASP A 498 -32.72 25.39 13.33
N ASN A 499 -33.66 24.71 12.67
CA ASN A 499 -33.52 23.28 12.41
C ASN A 499 -32.30 22.97 11.53
N HIS A 500 -32.02 23.78 10.52
CA HIS A 500 -30.85 23.58 9.66
C HIS A 500 -29.54 23.69 10.47
N ASP A 501 -29.36 24.76 11.27
CA ASP A 501 -28.19 24.90 12.15
C ASP A 501 -28.06 23.70 13.10
N ARG A 502 -29.16 23.27 13.72
CA ARG A 502 -29.21 22.10 14.60
C ARG A 502 -28.76 20.82 13.90
N MET A 503 -29.25 20.55 12.68
CA MET A 503 -28.92 19.34 11.92
C MET A 503 -27.45 19.32 11.48
N VAL A 504 -26.91 20.48 11.08
CA VAL A 504 -25.46 20.61 10.78
C VAL A 504 -24.62 20.30 12.01
N ARG A 505 -24.96 20.85 13.19
CA ARG A 505 -24.23 20.59 14.43
C ARG A 505 -24.35 19.14 14.89
N LEU A 506 -25.49 18.50 14.72
CA LEU A 506 -25.70 17.09 15.04
C LEU A 506 -24.82 16.19 14.15
N ARG A 507 -24.73 16.45 12.86
CA ARG A 507 -23.82 15.71 11.95
C ARG A 507 -22.35 15.92 12.32
N GLN A 508 -21.96 17.14 12.68
CA GLN A 508 -20.61 17.44 13.17
C GLN A 508 -20.31 16.74 14.49
N ALA A 509 -21.24 16.80 15.45
CA ALA A 509 -21.10 16.16 16.75
C ALA A 509 -20.99 14.64 16.62
N LYS A 510 -21.78 14.02 15.72
CA LYS A 510 -21.68 12.58 15.40
C LYS A 510 -20.26 12.19 15.00
N VAL A 511 -19.67 12.90 14.03
CA VAL A 511 -18.32 12.60 13.53
C VAL A 511 -17.27 12.89 14.61
N SER A 512 -17.40 13.98 15.35
CA SER A 512 -16.48 14.31 16.44
C SER A 512 -16.57 13.33 17.61
N GLY A 513 -17.73 12.69 17.82
CA GLY A 513 -17.98 11.68 18.86
C GLY A 513 -17.60 10.25 18.46
N VAL A 514 -17.08 10.03 17.25
CA VAL A 514 -16.61 8.68 16.86
C VAL A 514 -15.51 8.23 17.80
N THR A 515 -15.73 7.10 18.44
CA THR A 515 -14.73 6.50 19.35
C THR A 515 -13.55 5.98 18.55
N VAL A 516 -12.39 6.56 18.81
CA VAL A 516 -11.10 6.16 18.23
C VAL A 516 -10.08 5.95 19.35
N PRO A 517 -9.15 4.98 19.21
CA PRO A 517 -8.14 4.73 20.22
C PRO A 517 -7.18 5.92 20.37
N ASP A 518 -6.65 6.08 21.57
CA ASP A 518 -5.57 7.02 21.84
C ASP A 518 -4.30 6.67 21.04
N VAL A 519 -3.53 7.68 20.69
CA VAL A 519 -2.21 7.43 20.06
C VAL A 519 -1.22 6.94 21.11
N VAL A 520 -0.35 6.04 20.65
CA VAL A 520 0.79 5.53 21.42
C VAL A 520 2.06 6.12 20.83
N VAL A 521 2.85 6.75 21.69
CA VAL A 521 4.15 7.32 21.30
C VAL A 521 5.23 6.25 21.44
N ASP A 522 6.06 6.10 20.41
CA ASP A 522 7.28 5.29 20.45
C ASP A 522 8.46 6.17 20.83
N ASP A 523 8.77 6.22 22.13
CA ASP A 523 9.94 6.88 22.72
C ASP A 523 10.64 5.94 23.72
N PRO A 524 11.51 5.04 23.25
CA PRO A 524 12.19 4.07 24.11
C PRO A 524 13.07 4.68 25.20
N SER A 525 13.52 5.91 25.01
CA SER A 525 14.38 6.62 25.98
C SER A 525 13.57 7.35 27.05
N GLY A 526 12.37 7.83 26.69
CA GLY A 526 11.61 8.77 27.50
C GLY A 526 12.25 10.17 27.62
N GLU A 527 13.28 10.44 26.81
CA GLU A 527 14.07 11.70 26.89
C GLU A 527 13.94 12.54 25.60
N ALA A 528 13.15 12.08 24.62
CA ALA A 528 13.03 12.76 23.36
C ALA A 528 12.34 14.13 23.52
N THR A 529 12.93 15.16 22.92
CA THR A 529 12.34 16.51 22.82
C THR A 529 11.72 16.79 21.46
N THR A 530 11.99 15.93 20.49
CA THR A 530 11.48 16.01 19.13
C THR A 530 10.55 14.83 18.87
N LEU A 531 9.32 15.14 18.43
CA LEU A 531 8.30 14.18 18.01
C LEU A 531 8.14 14.20 16.48
N VAL A 532 8.20 13.04 15.84
CA VAL A 532 7.85 12.89 14.42
C VAL A 532 6.44 12.30 14.31
N VAL A 533 5.56 13.01 13.62
CA VAL A 533 4.18 12.61 13.38
C VAL A 533 4.03 12.12 11.95
N GLY A 534 3.61 10.86 11.79
CA GLY A 534 3.37 10.25 10.48
C GLY A 534 1.93 9.79 10.28
N TRP A 535 1.56 9.52 9.03
CA TRP A 535 0.32 8.85 8.63
C TRP A 535 0.52 8.09 7.32
N GLY A 536 -0.35 7.13 7.03
CA GLY A 536 -0.27 6.36 5.78
C GLY A 536 1.09 5.69 5.59
N SER A 537 1.58 5.62 4.38
CA SER A 537 2.82 4.93 4.00
C SER A 537 4.12 5.57 4.52
N THR A 538 4.05 6.71 5.21
CA THR A 538 5.24 7.29 5.87
C THR A 538 5.66 6.52 7.13
N TYR A 539 4.83 5.59 7.63
CA TYR A 539 5.12 4.78 8.83
C TYR A 539 6.48 4.08 8.75
N GLY A 540 6.70 3.30 7.72
CA GLY A 540 7.92 2.51 7.55
C GLY A 540 9.19 3.39 7.48
N PRO A 541 9.25 4.37 6.56
CA PRO A 541 10.39 5.27 6.45
C PRO A 541 10.69 6.06 7.73
N ILE A 542 9.67 6.59 8.42
CA ILE A 542 9.83 7.30 9.70
C ILE A 542 10.40 6.37 10.77
N GLY A 543 9.80 5.19 10.94
CA GLY A 543 10.27 4.22 11.93
C GLY A 543 11.70 3.74 11.70
N ALA A 544 12.05 3.44 10.43
CA ALA A 544 13.40 3.03 10.07
C ALA A 544 14.42 4.17 10.29
N ALA A 545 14.09 5.40 9.93
CA ALA A 545 14.95 6.56 10.16
C ALA A 545 15.13 6.83 11.66
N ALA A 546 14.05 6.78 12.44
CA ALA A 546 14.10 6.97 13.89
C ALA A 546 14.98 5.92 14.58
N ARG A 547 14.87 4.63 14.19
CA ARG A 547 15.78 3.56 14.68
C ARG A 547 17.25 3.90 14.40
N ARG A 548 17.57 4.39 13.19
CA ARG A 548 18.94 4.77 12.82
C ARG A 548 19.45 5.97 13.63
N VAL A 549 18.62 6.98 13.84
CA VAL A 549 18.96 8.16 14.66
C VAL A 549 19.21 7.74 16.11
N ARG A 550 18.33 6.92 16.69
CA ARG A 550 18.49 6.38 18.06
C ARG A 550 19.78 5.58 18.22
N ASN A 551 20.17 4.80 17.21
CA ASN A 551 21.42 4.04 17.21
C ASN A 551 22.68 4.95 17.25
N THR A 552 22.57 6.23 16.89
CA THR A 552 23.66 7.22 17.09
C THR A 552 23.63 7.88 18.47
N GLY A 553 22.77 7.44 19.38
CA GLY A 553 22.62 7.98 20.74
C GLY A 553 21.74 9.24 20.83
N ARG A 554 21.02 9.61 19.77
CA ARG A 554 20.13 10.77 19.75
C ARG A 554 18.69 10.35 20.01
N PRO A 555 18.05 10.83 21.11
CA PRO A 555 16.64 10.51 21.40
C PRO A 555 15.71 11.20 20.39
N ILE A 556 14.75 10.45 19.89
CA ILE A 556 13.68 10.92 19.01
C ILE A 556 12.43 10.06 19.23
N ALA A 557 11.27 10.71 19.35
CA ALA A 557 9.97 10.06 19.48
C ALA A 557 9.23 10.01 18.15
N THR A 558 8.42 8.98 17.97
CA THR A 558 7.53 8.88 16.80
C THR A 558 6.11 8.57 17.22
N VAL A 559 5.13 9.11 16.48
CA VAL A 559 3.71 8.76 16.59
C VAL A 559 3.11 8.62 15.20
N HIS A 560 2.22 7.66 15.04
CA HIS A 560 1.56 7.40 13.75
C HIS A 560 0.05 7.51 13.88
N LEU A 561 -0.59 8.27 12.98
CA LEU A 561 -2.03 8.52 12.97
C LEU A 561 -2.72 7.59 11.97
N ARG A 562 -3.58 6.69 12.47
CA ARG A 562 -4.55 5.96 11.65
C ARG A 562 -5.81 6.80 11.44
N HIS A 563 -6.30 7.45 12.51
CA HIS A 563 -7.49 8.29 12.47
C HIS A 563 -7.10 9.75 12.22
N LEU A 564 -7.54 10.27 11.09
CA LEU A 564 -7.27 11.63 10.65
C LEU A 564 -8.48 12.55 10.85
N ASN A 565 -9.69 11.97 10.96
CA ASN A 565 -10.91 12.64 11.41
C ASN A 565 -11.89 11.62 12.03
N PRO A 566 -12.27 11.74 13.31
CA PRO A 566 -11.64 12.65 14.27
C PRO A 566 -10.21 12.23 14.59
N PHE A 567 -9.40 13.18 15.02
CA PHE A 567 -8.11 12.85 15.64
C PHE A 567 -8.31 12.21 17.00
N PRO A 568 -7.40 11.32 17.43
CA PRO A 568 -7.38 10.75 18.78
C PRO A 568 -7.42 11.82 19.87
N ASN A 569 -8.14 11.53 20.96
CA ASN A 569 -8.41 12.54 22.00
C ASN A 569 -7.15 13.03 22.71
N ASN A 570 -6.17 12.16 22.92
CA ASN A 570 -4.90 12.49 23.58
C ASN A 570 -3.88 13.20 22.67
N LEU A 571 -4.18 13.34 21.37
CA LEU A 571 -3.19 13.87 20.41
C LEU A 571 -2.72 15.29 20.76
N GLY A 572 -3.62 16.16 21.23
CA GLY A 572 -3.27 17.53 21.62
C GLY A 572 -2.24 17.55 22.76
N ASP A 573 -2.44 16.74 23.80
CA ASP A 573 -1.54 16.64 24.95
C ASP A 573 -0.18 16.04 24.51
N VAL A 574 -0.21 15.02 23.64
CA VAL A 574 1.00 14.43 23.08
C VAL A 574 1.82 15.48 22.32
N LEU A 575 1.19 16.24 21.41
CA LEU A 575 1.87 17.29 20.65
C LEU A 575 2.46 18.37 21.56
N ALA A 576 1.74 18.79 22.62
CA ALA A 576 2.20 19.81 23.57
C ALA A 576 3.35 19.34 24.46
N SER A 577 3.58 18.02 24.58
CA SER A 577 4.64 17.46 25.44
C SER A 577 6.03 17.59 24.80
N TYR A 578 6.13 17.92 23.52
CA TYR A 578 7.41 17.99 22.80
C TYR A 578 7.73 19.42 22.38
N SER A 579 8.99 19.79 22.50
CA SER A 579 9.45 21.12 22.10
C SER A 579 9.51 21.32 20.58
N ARG A 580 9.56 20.22 19.82
CA ARG A 580 9.55 20.20 18.36
C ARG A 580 8.65 19.08 17.83
N VAL A 581 7.82 19.43 16.87
CA VAL A 581 6.96 18.48 16.15
C VAL A 581 7.31 18.54 14.67
N VAL A 582 7.62 17.40 14.07
CA VAL A 582 8.00 17.28 12.65
C VAL A 582 7.00 16.38 11.94
N VAL A 583 6.55 16.80 10.76
CA VAL A 583 5.54 16.06 9.97
C VAL A 583 6.08 15.81 8.56
N PRO A 584 6.67 14.63 8.31
CA PRO A 584 7.05 14.23 6.96
C PRO A 584 5.82 13.74 6.17
N GLU A 585 5.58 14.33 4.99
CA GLU A 585 4.42 14.01 4.15
C GLU A 585 4.79 13.93 2.67
N MET A 586 4.15 13.01 1.94
CA MET A 586 4.24 12.95 0.48
C MET A 586 3.21 13.87 -0.20
N ASN A 587 3.10 15.09 0.32
CA ASN A 587 2.29 16.22 -0.16
C ASN A 587 2.95 17.54 0.29
N LEU A 588 2.28 18.67 0.13
CA LEU A 588 2.79 19.99 0.52
C LEU A 588 2.40 20.41 1.95
N GLY A 589 2.32 19.46 2.90
CA GLY A 589 2.11 19.74 4.33
C GLY A 589 0.63 19.79 4.74
N GLN A 590 -0.18 18.89 4.20
CA GLN A 590 -1.63 18.85 4.46
C GLN A 590 -1.97 18.49 5.91
N LEU A 591 -1.33 17.45 6.48
CA LEU A 591 -1.52 17.11 7.89
C LEU A 591 -0.92 18.19 8.79
N ALA A 592 0.29 18.69 8.48
CA ALA A 592 0.91 19.77 9.23
C ALA A 592 0.00 20.99 9.34
N LEU A 593 -0.70 21.36 8.25
CA LEU A 593 -1.70 22.42 8.25
C LEU A 593 -2.85 22.13 9.22
N LEU A 594 -3.41 20.92 9.20
CA LEU A 594 -4.51 20.51 10.08
C LEU A 594 -4.11 20.53 11.57
N LEU A 595 -2.92 20.02 11.89
CA LEU A 595 -2.40 20.02 13.26
C LEU A 595 -2.17 21.43 13.77
N ARG A 596 -1.58 22.32 12.96
CA ARG A 596 -1.40 23.74 13.28
C ARG A 596 -2.74 24.43 13.54
N ALA A 597 -3.73 24.22 12.67
CA ALA A 597 -5.04 24.85 12.79
C ALA A 597 -5.80 24.37 14.03
N LYS A 598 -5.75 23.07 14.34
CA LYS A 598 -6.54 22.50 15.44
C LYS A 598 -5.88 22.67 16.82
N TYR A 599 -4.56 22.50 16.89
CA TYR A 599 -3.83 22.43 18.17
C TYR A 599 -2.91 23.63 18.42
N LEU A 600 -2.81 24.57 17.46
CA LEU A 600 -1.93 25.75 17.53
C LEU A 600 -0.45 25.38 17.79
N VAL A 601 -0.02 24.20 17.33
CA VAL A 601 1.35 23.71 17.45
C VAL A 601 2.19 24.21 16.28
N ASP A 602 3.45 24.63 16.55
CA ASP A 602 4.41 24.97 15.51
C ASP A 602 5.04 23.69 14.92
N ALA A 603 4.25 22.97 14.10
CA ALA A 603 4.70 21.74 13.46
C ALA A 603 5.60 22.07 12.25
N VAL A 604 6.81 21.55 12.23
CA VAL A 604 7.73 21.63 11.08
C VAL A 604 7.25 20.67 10.00
N SER A 605 6.94 21.18 8.81
CA SER A 605 6.53 20.37 7.67
C SER A 605 7.75 19.98 6.84
N TYR A 606 7.97 18.68 6.62
CA TYR A 606 8.95 18.17 5.67
C TYR A 606 8.23 17.48 4.52
N THR A 607 8.37 18.01 3.31
CA THR A 607 7.51 17.64 2.17
C THR A 607 8.29 16.99 1.03
N LYS A 608 7.68 15.98 0.40
CA LYS A 608 8.19 15.32 -0.80
C LYS A 608 7.06 15.03 -1.76
N VAL A 609 7.09 15.63 -2.95
CA VAL A 609 6.11 15.39 -4.03
C VAL A 609 6.87 14.90 -5.25
N ALA A 610 7.19 13.61 -5.26
CA ALA A 610 8.05 13.02 -6.28
C ALA A 610 7.50 11.71 -6.86
N GLY A 611 6.29 11.31 -6.47
CA GLY A 611 5.70 10.04 -6.89
C GLY A 611 6.45 8.80 -6.38
N LEU A 612 7.25 8.94 -5.35
CA LEU A 612 8.05 7.89 -4.71
C LEU A 612 7.99 8.03 -3.19
N PRO A 613 8.03 6.92 -2.43
CA PRO A 613 8.07 6.97 -0.98
C PRO A 613 9.37 7.64 -0.48
N PHE A 614 9.36 8.07 0.78
CA PHE A 614 10.59 8.49 1.46
C PHE A 614 11.58 7.32 1.56
N LYS A 615 12.88 7.63 1.48
CA LYS A 615 13.95 6.73 1.90
C LYS A 615 14.24 6.95 3.39
N ALA A 616 14.56 5.88 4.12
CA ALA A 616 14.94 6.02 5.54
C ALA A 616 16.24 6.82 5.72
N GLU A 617 17.20 6.70 4.80
CA GLU A 617 18.43 7.49 4.75
C GLU A 617 18.15 9.00 4.63
N GLU A 618 17.19 9.37 3.77
CA GLU A 618 16.75 10.76 3.58
C GLU A 618 16.19 11.35 4.89
N LEU A 619 15.24 10.65 5.51
CA LEU A 619 14.63 11.09 6.77
C LEU A 619 15.61 11.06 7.95
N GLN A 620 16.55 10.12 7.99
CA GLN A 620 17.61 10.08 8.99
C GLN A 620 18.44 11.38 8.99
N GLY A 621 18.85 11.85 7.80
CA GLY A 621 19.54 13.12 7.64
C GLY A 621 18.73 14.29 8.19
N VAL A 622 17.46 14.38 7.75
CA VAL A 622 16.52 15.44 8.20
C VAL A 622 16.32 15.44 9.71
N PHE A 623 16.10 14.27 10.31
CA PHE A 623 15.88 14.18 11.76
C PHE A 623 17.13 14.54 12.55
N THR A 624 18.31 14.15 12.07
CA THR A 624 19.58 14.51 12.67
C THR A 624 19.78 16.03 12.65
N ASP A 625 19.58 16.66 11.50
CA ASP A 625 19.71 18.11 11.33
C ASP A 625 18.75 18.88 12.25
N ILE A 626 17.48 18.43 12.36
CA ILE A 626 16.49 19.05 13.24
C ILE A 626 16.90 18.94 14.72
N ILE A 627 17.35 17.77 15.16
CA ILE A 627 17.79 17.57 16.56
C ILE A 627 18.99 18.47 16.88
N GLU A 628 19.91 18.65 15.95
CA GLU A 628 21.09 19.49 16.10
C GLU A 628 20.83 20.99 15.97
N GLY A 629 19.58 21.40 15.78
CA GLY A 629 19.16 22.80 15.70
C GLY A 629 19.14 23.39 14.29
N GLY A 630 19.27 22.55 13.27
CA GLY A 630 19.09 22.93 11.88
C GLY A 630 17.64 23.33 11.59
N VAL A 631 17.46 24.24 10.63
CA VAL A 631 16.15 24.61 10.09
C VAL A 631 15.98 23.88 8.76
N THR A 632 15.08 22.90 8.70
CA THR A 632 14.65 22.31 7.42
C THR A 632 13.84 23.36 6.65
N ARG A 633 14.25 23.62 5.43
CA ARG A 633 13.50 24.42 4.46
C ARG A 633 12.52 23.53 3.66
#